data_adb273f0282c8746013b5c8f025dc3b9
#
_entry.id   adb273f0282c8746013b5c8f025dc3b9
#
_cell.length_a   1.000
_cell.length_b   1.000
_cell.length_c   1.000
_cell.angle_alpha   90.00
_cell.angle_beta   90.00
_cell.angle_gamma   90.00
#
_symmetry.space_group_name_H-M   'P 1'
#
loop_
_entity.id
_entity.type
_entity.pdbx_description
1 polymer ?
#
loop_
_entity_poly.entity_id
_entity_poly.type
_entity_poly.pdbx_seq_one_letter_code
_entity_poly.pdbx_strand_id
1 'polypeptide(L)'
;MLDLVRQTLLKHCGVSLEATVVVGVSGGPDSLCLLDMLQRLRVPLVVAHFNHRLRSEADAEAWQVQEFAETRGLLFVAGGGAVSDYAESRGLSLEEAARTLRYRFLFAEARRRSARAVAVGHSADDQVETVLMHLLRGAGLPGLKGMLYRALPNAWSQTIPLVRPLLNIWRKDILRYLAEQNLE
;
A
#
# COMPACT_ATOMS: atom_id res chain seq x y z
N MET A 1 -16.43 -1.00 10.12
CA MET A 1 -15.16 -0.68 9.44
C MET A 1 -15.33 -0.53 7.93
N LEU A 2 -16.03 -1.43 7.24
CA LEU A 2 -16.20 -1.39 5.78
C LEU A 2 -16.78 -0.06 5.27
N ASP A 3 -17.83 0.47 5.90
CA ASP A 3 -18.43 1.76 5.52
C ASP A 3 -17.46 2.94 5.68
N LEU A 4 -16.59 2.89 6.69
CA LEU A 4 -15.57 3.92 6.90
C LEU A 4 -14.53 3.89 5.77
N VAL A 5 -14.05 2.70 5.37
CA VAL A 5 -13.13 2.54 4.23
C VAL A 5 -13.81 3.01 2.94
N ARG A 6 -15.08 2.65 2.71
CA ARG A 6 -15.86 3.13 1.57
C ARG A 6 -15.91 4.66 1.51
N GLN A 7 -16.27 5.31 2.62
CA GLN A 7 -16.34 6.77 2.69
C GLN A 7 -14.97 7.40 2.45
N THR A 8 -13.91 6.84 3.07
CA THR A 8 -12.54 7.33 2.88
C THR A 8 -12.10 7.21 1.42
N LEU A 9 -12.36 6.07 0.78
CA LEU A 9 -12.03 5.84 -0.61
C LEU A 9 -12.72 6.85 -1.54
N LEU A 10 -14.02 7.06 -1.36
CA LEU A 10 -14.81 7.96 -2.21
C LEU A 10 -14.51 9.44 -1.92
N LYS A 11 -14.53 9.86 -0.64
CA LYS A 11 -14.49 11.29 -0.27
C LYS A 11 -13.07 11.83 -0.11
N HIS A 12 -12.16 11.05 0.51
CA HIS A 12 -10.80 11.52 0.81
C HIS A 12 -9.78 11.06 -0.22
N CYS A 13 -9.93 9.85 -0.75
CA CYS A 13 -9.06 9.34 -1.82
C CYS A 13 -9.55 9.76 -3.22
N GLY A 14 -10.83 10.10 -3.39
CA GLY A 14 -11.43 10.49 -4.66
C GLY A 14 -11.36 9.38 -5.71
N VAL A 15 -11.56 8.13 -5.29
CA VAL A 15 -11.54 6.94 -6.15
C VAL A 15 -12.93 6.33 -6.19
N SER A 16 -13.51 6.21 -7.41
CA SER A 16 -14.79 5.53 -7.63
C SER A 16 -14.66 4.02 -7.36
N LEU A 17 -15.74 3.38 -6.89
CA LEU A 17 -15.77 1.93 -6.70
C LEU A 17 -15.65 1.14 -8.01
N GLU A 18 -15.96 1.76 -9.15
CA GLU A 18 -15.83 1.17 -10.49
C GLU A 18 -14.42 1.30 -11.07
N ALA A 19 -13.57 2.08 -10.42
CA ALA A 19 -12.21 2.35 -10.90
C ALA A 19 -11.27 1.17 -10.61
N THR A 20 -10.50 0.72 -11.58
CA THR A 20 -9.44 -0.26 -11.35
C THR A 20 -8.35 0.34 -10.45
N VAL A 21 -7.99 -0.39 -9.39
CA VAL A 21 -6.98 -0.01 -8.41
C VAL A 21 -5.89 -1.07 -8.32
N VAL A 22 -4.64 -0.65 -8.40
CA VAL A 22 -3.49 -1.51 -8.03
C VAL A 22 -3.29 -1.42 -6.53
N VAL A 23 -3.36 -2.56 -5.84
CA VAL A 23 -3.17 -2.64 -4.39
C VAL A 23 -1.79 -3.22 -4.10
N GLY A 24 -0.94 -2.46 -3.42
CA GLY A 24 0.35 -2.94 -2.94
C GLY A 24 0.16 -3.81 -1.69
N VAL A 25 0.42 -5.11 -1.81
CA VAL A 25 0.25 -6.09 -0.73
C VAL A 25 1.60 -6.67 -0.34
N SER A 26 1.99 -6.47 0.92
CA SER A 26 3.25 -6.99 1.48
C SER A 26 3.10 -8.36 2.17
N GLY A 27 1.88 -8.83 2.40
CA GLY A 27 1.59 -9.98 3.25
C GLY A 27 1.34 -9.62 4.73
N GLY A 28 1.69 -8.41 5.15
CA GLY A 28 1.39 -7.95 6.50
C GLY A 28 -0.09 -7.58 6.70
N PRO A 29 -0.55 -7.53 7.98
CA PRO A 29 -1.94 -7.39 8.37
C PRO A 29 -2.63 -6.19 7.73
N ASP A 30 -1.99 -5.02 7.72
CA ASP A 30 -2.59 -3.80 7.18
C ASP A 30 -2.88 -3.90 5.68
N SER A 31 -1.96 -4.54 4.93
CA SER A 31 -2.12 -4.75 3.50
C SER A 31 -3.16 -5.81 3.14
N LEU A 32 -3.28 -6.87 3.95
CA LEU A 32 -4.31 -7.89 3.79
C LEU A 32 -5.69 -7.33 4.14
N CYS A 33 -5.80 -6.55 5.22
CA CYS A 33 -7.02 -5.85 5.58
C CYS A 33 -7.50 -4.91 4.46
N LEU A 34 -6.58 -4.10 3.89
CA LEU A 34 -6.89 -3.23 2.77
C LEU A 34 -7.44 -4.02 1.57
N LEU A 35 -6.76 -5.11 1.21
CA LEU A 35 -7.15 -5.95 0.09
C LEU A 35 -8.55 -6.54 0.30
N ASP A 36 -8.82 -7.15 1.45
CA ASP A 36 -10.13 -7.75 1.76
C ASP A 36 -11.24 -6.68 1.78
N MET A 37 -11.00 -5.52 2.38
CA MET A 37 -11.97 -4.41 2.40
C MET A 37 -12.33 -3.92 1.00
N LEU A 38 -11.32 -3.70 0.14
CA LEU A 38 -11.56 -3.24 -1.22
C LEU A 38 -12.27 -4.31 -2.08
N GLN A 39 -11.96 -5.59 -1.87
CA GLN A 39 -12.66 -6.70 -2.51
C GLN A 39 -14.13 -6.75 -2.10
N ARG A 40 -14.44 -6.63 -0.81
CA ARG A 40 -15.83 -6.58 -0.30
C ARG A 40 -16.60 -5.37 -0.83
N LEU A 41 -15.93 -4.27 -1.09
CA LEU A 41 -16.50 -3.11 -1.76
C LEU A 41 -16.67 -3.32 -3.28
N ARG A 42 -16.24 -4.47 -3.81
CA ARG A 42 -16.31 -4.84 -5.24
C ARG A 42 -15.53 -3.88 -6.15
N VAL A 43 -14.47 -3.28 -5.63
CA VAL A 43 -13.56 -2.47 -6.44
C VAL A 43 -12.79 -3.41 -7.40
N PRO A 44 -12.65 -3.11 -8.69
CA PRO A 44 -11.79 -3.86 -9.60
C PRO A 44 -10.32 -3.77 -9.16
N LEU A 45 -9.69 -4.91 -8.77
CA LEU A 45 -8.40 -4.94 -8.14
C LEU A 45 -7.33 -5.65 -8.97
N VAL A 46 -6.12 -5.13 -8.88
CA VAL A 46 -4.89 -5.82 -9.25
C VAL A 46 -4.03 -5.90 -7.99
N VAL A 47 -3.79 -7.12 -7.51
CA VAL A 47 -2.94 -7.37 -6.34
C VAL A 47 -1.48 -7.35 -6.79
N ALA A 48 -0.68 -6.44 -6.26
CA ALA A 48 0.71 -6.26 -6.64
C ALA A 48 1.63 -6.48 -5.44
N HIS A 49 2.46 -7.51 -5.49
CA HIS A 49 3.45 -7.84 -4.48
C HIS A 49 4.86 -7.54 -5.00
N PHE A 50 5.67 -6.84 -4.20
CA PHE A 50 7.07 -6.57 -4.54
C PHE A 50 7.99 -7.31 -3.56
N ASN A 51 8.68 -8.35 -4.06
CA ASN A 51 9.67 -9.10 -3.31
C ASN A 51 10.99 -8.32 -3.26
N HIS A 52 11.39 -7.90 -2.07
CA HIS A 52 12.62 -7.14 -1.84
C HIS A 52 13.89 -8.00 -1.91
N ARG A 53 13.76 -9.33 -1.87
CA ARG A 53 14.87 -10.32 -1.89
C ARG A 53 15.92 -10.08 -0.80
N LEU A 54 15.49 -9.56 0.35
CA LEU A 54 16.37 -9.26 1.48
C LEU A 54 16.44 -10.40 2.51
N ARG A 55 15.51 -11.36 2.43
CA ARG A 55 15.40 -12.50 3.35
C ARG A 55 15.07 -13.77 2.58
N SER A 56 15.46 -14.92 3.14
CA SER A 56 15.13 -16.25 2.58
C SER A 56 13.63 -16.51 2.54
N GLU A 57 12.88 -15.95 3.49
CA GLU A 57 11.43 -16.13 3.63
C GLU A 57 10.61 -15.28 2.65
N ALA A 58 11.23 -14.32 1.95
CA ALA A 58 10.54 -13.40 1.05
C ALA A 58 9.82 -14.09 -0.12
N ASP A 59 10.30 -15.25 -0.56
CA ASP A 59 9.64 -16.04 -1.60
C ASP A 59 8.40 -16.77 -1.04
N ALA A 60 8.43 -17.22 0.21
CA ALA A 60 7.29 -17.82 0.88
C ALA A 60 6.19 -16.77 1.14
N GLU A 61 6.55 -15.55 1.54
CA GLU A 61 5.61 -14.44 1.69
C GLU A 61 4.93 -14.09 0.36
N ALA A 62 5.71 -14.04 -0.73
CA ALA A 62 5.17 -13.79 -2.07
C ALA A 62 4.17 -14.88 -2.50
N TRP A 63 4.49 -16.15 -2.21
CA TRP A 63 3.61 -17.28 -2.51
C TRP A 63 2.30 -17.22 -1.72
N GLN A 64 2.36 -16.90 -0.42
CA GLN A 64 1.16 -16.73 0.41
C GLN A 64 0.24 -15.62 -0.13
N VAL A 65 0.80 -14.47 -0.52
CA VAL A 65 0.02 -13.38 -1.12
C VAL A 65 -0.59 -13.80 -2.45
N GLN A 66 0.15 -14.56 -3.26
CA GLN A 66 -0.34 -15.09 -4.52
C GLN A 66 -1.52 -16.04 -4.29
N GLU A 67 -1.37 -17.04 -3.43
CA GLU A 67 -2.44 -17.99 -3.09
C GLU A 67 -3.66 -17.27 -2.54
N PHE A 68 -3.46 -16.29 -1.66
CA PHE A 68 -4.54 -15.46 -1.12
C PHE A 68 -5.29 -14.70 -2.21
N ALA A 69 -4.61 -14.18 -3.22
CA ALA A 69 -5.24 -13.47 -4.33
C ALA A 69 -5.96 -14.44 -5.30
N GLU A 70 -5.31 -15.54 -5.68
CA GLU A 70 -5.84 -16.51 -6.65
C GLU A 70 -7.08 -17.23 -6.12
N THR A 71 -7.10 -17.65 -4.86
CA THR A 71 -8.27 -18.27 -4.22
C THR A 71 -9.49 -17.35 -4.17
N ARG A 72 -9.29 -16.05 -4.30
CA ARG A 72 -10.34 -15.02 -4.37
C ARG A 72 -10.66 -14.53 -5.78
N GLY A 73 -10.07 -15.16 -6.79
CA GLY A 73 -10.25 -14.78 -8.19
C GLY A 73 -9.68 -13.42 -8.56
N LEU A 74 -8.70 -12.91 -7.79
CA LEU A 74 -8.07 -11.62 -8.02
C LEU A 74 -6.83 -11.78 -8.91
N LEU A 75 -6.62 -10.81 -9.79
CA LEU A 75 -5.43 -10.76 -10.61
C LEU A 75 -4.21 -10.43 -9.75
N PHE A 76 -3.24 -11.34 -9.73
CA PHE A 76 -1.97 -11.17 -9.02
C PHE A 76 -0.83 -10.82 -9.96
N VAL A 77 0.06 -9.93 -9.52
CA VAL A 77 1.32 -9.61 -10.19
C VAL A 77 2.44 -9.51 -9.17
N ALA A 78 3.55 -10.15 -9.45
CA ALA A 78 4.76 -10.07 -8.63
C ALA A 78 5.85 -9.26 -9.35
N GLY A 79 6.60 -8.51 -8.58
CA GLY A 79 7.82 -7.85 -8.99
C GLY A 79 8.93 -8.07 -7.96
N GLY A 80 10.14 -7.79 -8.34
CA GLY A 80 11.28 -7.89 -7.43
C GLY A 80 12.46 -7.09 -7.94
N GLY A 81 13.45 -6.87 -7.08
CA GLY A 81 14.66 -6.14 -7.44
C GLY A 81 15.79 -6.37 -6.45
N ALA A 82 17.02 -6.20 -6.93
CA ALA A 82 18.23 -6.22 -6.12
C ALA A 82 18.32 -4.91 -5.31
N VAL A 83 17.66 -4.88 -4.16
CA VAL A 83 17.56 -3.67 -3.32
C VAL A 83 18.93 -3.22 -2.84
N SER A 84 19.82 -4.16 -2.46
CA SER A 84 21.17 -3.86 -1.98
C SER A 84 22.01 -3.13 -3.05
N ASP A 85 22.02 -3.67 -4.28
CA ASP A 85 22.78 -3.09 -5.40
C ASP A 85 22.23 -1.71 -5.77
N TYR A 86 20.91 -1.56 -5.73
CA TYR A 86 20.27 -0.27 -5.98
C TYR A 86 20.61 0.76 -4.90
N ALA A 87 20.61 0.35 -3.63
CA ALA A 87 20.99 1.19 -2.49
C ALA A 87 22.43 1.68 -2.63
N GLU A 88 23.36 0.76 -2.88
CA GLU A 88 24.79 1.04 -3.03
C GLU A 88 25.06 2.00 -4.21
N SER A 89 24.48 1.70 -5.39
CA SER A 89 24.68 2.50 -6.60
C SER A 89 24.13 3.93 -6.51
N ARG A 90 23.25 4.21 -5.54
CA ARG A 90 22.59 5.51 -5.36
C ARG A 90 22.91 6.20 -4.04
N GLY A 91 23.70 5.59 -3.15
CA GLY A 91 24.00 6.11 -1.83
C GLY A 91 22.76 6.25 -0.94
N LEU A 92 21.80 5.33 -1.09
CA LEU A 92 20.55 5.31 -0.33
C LEU A 92 20.61 4.31 0.81
N SER A 93 19.79 4.50 1.85
CA SER A 93 19.50 3.44 2.81
C SER A 93 18.77 2.29 2.13
N LEU A 94 18.87 1.07 2.70
CA LEU A 94 18.13 -0.10 2.19
C LEU A 94 16.63 0.14 2.20
N GLU A 95 16.12 0.85 3.20
CA GLU A 95 14.70 1.19 3.31
C GLU A 95 14.23 2.12 2.18
N GLU A 96 15.00 3.19 1.90
CA GLU A 96 14.69 4.12 0.82
C GLU A 96 14.78 3.45 -0.56
N ALA A 97 15.77 2.59 -0.76
CA ALA A 97 15.94 1.80 -1.97
C ALA A 97 14.75 0.84 -2.18
N ALA A 98 14.41 0.06 -1.15
CA ALA A 98 13.27 -0.85 -1.15
C ALA A 98 11.95 -0.12 -1.44
N ARG A 99 11.72 1.01 -0.75
CA ARG A 99 10.56 1.87 -0.97
C ARG A 99 10.50 2.38 -2.40
N THR A 100 11.62 2.86 -2.92
CA THR A 100 11.69 3.42 -4.29
C THR A 100 11.38 2.36 -5.34
N LEU A 101 12.00 1.18 -5.25
CA LEU A 101 11.78 0.09 -6.20
C LEU A 101 10.34 -0.43 -6.14
N ARG A 102 9.80 -0.60 -4.93
CA ARG A 102 8.41 -1.01 -4.72
C ARG A 102 7.43 -0.05 -5.40
N TYR A 103 7.54 1.25 -5.15
CA TYR A 103 6.60 2.20 -5.76
C TYR A 103 6.79 2.31 -7.27
N ARG A 104 8.02 2.25 -7.79
CA ARG A 104 8.26 2.17 -9.24
C ARG A 104 7.51 1.00 -9.88
N PHE A 105 7.58 -0.17 -9.26
CA PHE A 105 6.85 -1.35 -9.71
C PHE A 105 5.34 -1.13 -9.66
N LEU A 106 4.78 -0.70 -8.53
CA LEU A 106 3.35 -0.49 -8.37
C LEU A 106 2.79 0.50 -9.41
N PHE A 107 3.49 1.61 -9.64
CA PHE A 107 3.08 2.61 -10.63
C PHE A 107 3.30 2.16 -12.08
N ALA A 108 4.29 1.30 -12.35
CA ALA A 108 4.45 0.67 -13.65
C ALA A 108 3.26 -0.26 -13.97
N GLU A 109 2.85 -1.10 -13.01
CA GLU A 109 1.67 -1.95 -13.16
C GLU A 109 0.38 -1.13 -13.28
N ALA A 110 0.25 -0.03 -12.54
CA ALA A 110 -0.90 0.85 -12.64
C ALA A 110 -1.03 1.48 -14.04
N ARG A 111 0.08 1.92 -14.63
CA ARG A 111 0.09 2.42 -16.03
C ARG A 111 -0.26 1.33 -17.02
N ARG A 112 0.37 0.14 -16.89
CA ARG A 112 0.16 -0.99 -17.81
C ARG A 112 -1.29 -1.45 -17.85
N ARG A 113 -2.02 -1.28 -16.74
CA ARG A 113 -3.41 -1.73 -16.59
C ARG A 113 -4.43 -0.61 -16.60
N SER A 114 -4.01 0.61 -16.95
CA SER A 114 -4.87 1.80 -16.97
C SER A 114 -5.60 2.01 -15.62
N ALA A 115 -4.96 1.62 -14.51
CA ALA A 115 -5.53 1.77 -13.18
C ALA A 115 -5.62 3.26 -12.80
N ARG A 116 -6.66 3.61 -12.05
CA ARG A 116 -6.95 4.98 -11.64
C ARG A 116 -6.24 5.40 -10.36
N ALA A 117 -5.74 4.44 -9.59
CA ALA A 117 -5.01 4.70 -8.36
C ALA A 117 -4.07 3.53 -7.99
N VAL A 118 -3.06 3.85 -7.18
CA VAL A 118 -2.28 2.87 -6.41
C VAL A 118 -2.68 3.01 -4.94
N ALA A 119 -3.16 1.92 -4.32
CA ALA A 119 -3.55 1.89 -2.92
C ALA A 119 -2.52 1.14 -2.05
N VAL A 120 -2.28 1.66 -0.85
CA VAL A 120 -1.37 1.05 0.14
C VAL A 120 -1.99 1.09 1.53
N GLY A 121 -1.66 0.08 2.36
CA GLY A 121 -2.24 -0.16 3.67
C GLY A 121 -1.61 0.66 4.81
N HIS A 122 -1.37 1.96 4.63
CA HIS A 122 -0.95 2.79 5.76
C HIS A 122 -2.13 3.07 6.69
N SER A 123 -1.90 2.90 7.99
CA SER A 123 -2.87 3.01 9.08
C SER A 123 -2.79 4.35 9.84
N ALA A 124 -3.65 4.53 10.84
CA ALA A 124 -3.57 5.69 11.73
C ALA A 124 -2.31 5.67 12.60
N ASP A 125 -1.80 4.47 12.96
CA ASP A 125 -0.54 4.32 13.69
C ASP A 125 0.64 4.83 12.85
N ASP A 126 0.70 4.48 11.56
CA ASP A 126 1.73 4.99 10.63
C ASP A 126 1.64 6.53 10.49
N GLN A 127 0.42 7.08 10.54
CA GLN A 127 0.21 8.53 10.51
C GLN A 127 0.80 9.20 11.73
N VAL A 128 0.54 8.67 12.93
CA VAL A 128 1.09 9.18 14.19
C VAL A 128 2.62 9.10 14.17
N GLU A 129 3.16 7.95 13.77
CA GLU A 129 4.61 7.75 13.65
C GLU A 129 5.24 8.78 12.70
N THR A 130 4.63 8.97 11.52
CA THR A 130 5.11 9.96 10.54
C THR A 130 5.14 11.37 11.11
N VAL A 131 4.07 11.79 11.80
CA VAL A 131 4.00 13.12 12.42
C VAL A 131 5.05 13.29 13.53
N LEU A 132 5.20 12.28 14.39
CA LEU A 132 6.19 12.29 15.46
C LEU A 132 7.62 12.35 14.89
N MET A 133 7.93 11.57 13.86
CA MET A 133 9.23 11.59 13.19
C MET A 133 9.53 12.95 12.57
N HIS A 134 8.54 13.61 11.97
CA HIS A 134 8.69 14.96 11.43
C HIS A 134 8.95 15.98 12.56
N LEU A 135 8.23 15.87 13.67
CA LEU A 135 8.42 16.72 14.84
C LEU A 135 9.83 16.57 15.42
N LEU A 136 10.29 15.34 15.65
CA LEU A 136 11.63 15.04 16.18
C LEU A 136 12.77 15.53 15.28
N ARG A 137 12.54 15.56 13.96
CA ARG A 137 13.49 16.08 12.97
C ARG A 137 13.43 17.60 12.81
N GLY A 138 12.65 18.29 13.64
CA GLY A 138 12.53 19.76 13.61
C GLY A 138 11.73 20.29 12.43
N ALA A 139 10.86 19.49 11.83
CA ALA A 139 9.99 19.96 10.77
C ALA A 139 9.03 21.04 11.31
N GLY A 140 8.95 22.19 10.62
CA GLY A 140 7.96 23.23 10.93
C GLY A 140 6.52 22.77 10.69
N LEU A 141 5.54 23.67 10.92
CA LEU A 141 4.10 23.41 10.74
C LEU A 141 3.71 22.63 9.46
N PRO A 142 4.34 22.86 8.28
CA PRO A 142 4.06 22.05 7.09
C PRO A 142 4.36 20.56 7.25
N GLY A 143 5.39 20.19 8.03
CA GLY A 143 5.75 18.78 8.29
C GLY A 143 4.77 18.06 9.20
N LEU A 144 4.00 18.79 10.02
CA LEU A 144 3.00 18.20 10.92
C LEU A 144 1.74 17.69 10.20
N LYS A 145 1.60 17.96 8.91
CA LYS A 145 0.45 17.47 8.13
C LYS A 145 0.42 15.94 7.97
N GLY A 146 1.54 15.26 8.21
CA GLY A 146 1.66 13.81 8.04
C GLY A 146 1.42 13.36 6.59
N MET A 147 0.92 12.13 6.42
CA MET A 147 0.58 11.57 5.12
C MET A 147 -0.79 12.04 4.64
N LEU A 148 -0.93 12.22 3.33
CA LEU A 148 -2.21 12.56 2.69
C LEU A 148 -2.98 11.28 2.34
N TYR A 149 -4.31 11.30 2.44
CA TYR A 149 -5.19 10.25 1.93
C TYR A 149 -5.00 10.03 0.42
N ARG A 150 -4.79 11.13 -0.29
CA ARG A 150 -4.52 11.16 -1.73
C ARG A 150 -3.30 12.04 -2.00
N ALA A 151 -2.25 11.46 -2.52
CA ALA A 151 -1.07 12.19 -2.99
C ALA A 151 -1.06 12.21 -4.52
N LEU A 152 -1.29 13.41 -5.08
CA LEU A 152 -1.20 13.70 -6.51
C LEU A 152 -0.89 15.21 -6.68
N PRO A 153 0.12 15.61 -7.44
CA PRO A 153 1.15 14.74 -8.00
C PRO A 153 1.97 14.02 -6.91
N ASN A 154 2.69 12.98 -7.29
CA ASN A 154 3.61 12.28 -6.39
C ASN A 154 4.93 11.98 -7.12
N ALA A 155 5.92 11.44 -6.39
CA ALA A 155 7.26 11.17 -6.94
C ALA A 155 7.28 10.17 -8.11
N TRP A 156 6.20 9.41 -8.33
CA TRP A 156 6.13 8.32 -9.32
C TRP A 156 5.15 8.60 -10.46
N SER A 157 4.22 9.56 -10.27
CA SER A 157 3.20 9.89 -11.29
C SER A 157 2.62 11.29 -11.11
N GLN A 158 2.36 11.94 -12.24
CA GLN A 158 1.62 13.21 -12.31
C GLN A 158 0.09 12.99 -12.46
N THR A 159 -0.33 11.78 -12.83
CA THR A 159 -1.73 11.49 -13.20
C THR A 159 -2.38 10.39 -12.38
N ILE A 160 -1.59 9.45 -11.82
CA ILE A 160 -2.09 8.34 -11.00
C ILE A 160 -1.81 8.67 -9.52
N PRO A 161 -2.83 8.82 -8.67
CA PRO A 161 -2.64 9.08 -7.25
C PRO A 161 -2.16 7.85 -6.49
N LEU A 162 -1.36 8.11 -5.43
CA LEU A 162 -1.15 7.18 -4.33
C LEU A 162 -2.23 7.45 -3.28
N VAL A 163 -2.99 6.42 -2.91
CA VAL A 163 -4.09 6.54 -1.95
C VAL A 163 -3.90 5.64 -0.72
N ARG A 164 -4.44 6.07 0.43
CA ARG A 164 -4.32 5.42 1.73
C ARG A 164 -5.69 5.30 2.40
N PRO A 165 -6.49 4.31 1.99
CA PRO A 165 -7.87 4.17 2.49
C PRO A 165 -7.97 3.82 3.99
N LEU A 166 -6.89 3.27 4.61
CA LEU A 166 -6.86 2.89 6.03
C LEU A 166 -6.26 3.96 6.95
N LEU A 167 -5.92 5.15 6.45
CA LEU A 167 -5.15 6.17 7.19
C LEU A 167 -5.85 6.71 8.45
N ASN A 168 -7.12 6.47 8.63
CA ASN A 168 -7.93 6.80 9.82
C ASN A 168 -8.38 5.56 10.60
N ILE A 169 -7.80 4.41 10.36
CA ILE A 169 -8.11 3.15 11.05
C ILE A 169 -6.90 2.72 11.87
N TRP A 170 -7.13 2.45 13.15
CA TRP A 170 -6.09 2.02 14.06
C TRP A 170 -5.69 0.56 13.83
N ARG A 171 -4.42 0.26 13.99
CA ARG A 171 -3.89 -1.11 13.82
C ARG A 171 -4.59 -2.13 14.71
N LYS A 172 -4.98 -1.77 15.94
CA LYS A 172 -5.77 -2.62 16.82
C LYS A 172 -7.11 -3.05 16.20
N ASP A 173 -7.75 -2.14 15.45
CA ASP A 173 -9.04 -2.43 14.80
C ASP A 173 -8.84 -3.26 13.52
N ILE A 174 -7.71 -3.07 12.83
CA ILE A 174 -7.28 -3.91 11.71
C ILE A 174 -7.07 -5.35 12.18
N LEU A 175 -6.31 -5.56 13.25
CA LEU A 175 -6.04 -6.91 13.79
C LEU A 175 -7.33 -7.59 14.27
N ARG A 176 -8.20 -6.86 14.95
CA ARG A 176 -9.53 -7.38 15.34
C ARG A 176 -10.33 -7.82 14.14
N TYR A 177 -10.39 -6.98 13.11
CA TYR A 177 -11.10 -7.30 11.87
C TYR A 177 -10.54 -8.56 11.19
N LEU A 178 -9.23 -8.70 11.06
CA LEU A 178 -8.61 -9.89 10.46
C LEU A 178 -8.96 -11.16 11.25
N ALA A 179 -8.89 -11.12 12.59
CA ALA A 179 -9.28 -12.23 13.44
C ALA A 179 -10.77 -12.62 13.26
N GLU A 180 -11.68 -11.62 13.20
CA GLU A 180 -13.12 -11.85 12.95
C GLU A 180 -13.39 -12.47 11.56
N GLN A 181 -12.51 -12.23 10.59
CA GLN A 181 -12.62 -12.74 9.22
C GLN A 181 -11.80 -14.01 8.98
N ASN A 182 -11.06 -14.53 9.96
CA ASN A 182 -10.11 -15.65 9.84
C ASN A 182 -9.07 -15.40 8.72
N LEU A 183 -8.49 -14.19 8.72
CA LEU A 183 -7.48 -13.73 7.74
C LEU A 183 -6.13 -13.53 8.45
N GLU A 184 -5.60 -14.55 9.09
CA GLU A 184 -4.28 -14.56 9.74
C GLU A 184 -3.18 -15.05 8.80
#